data_54642f5f63f5decaac8825e434e595b4
#
_entry.id   54642f5f63f5decaac8825e434e595b4
#
_cell.length_a   1.000
_cell.length_b   1.000
_cell.length_c   1.000
_cell.angle_alpha   90.00
_cell.angle_beta   90.00
_cell.angle_gamma   90.00
#
_symmetry.space_group_name_H-M   'P 1'
#
loop_
_entity.id
_entity.type
_entity.pdbx_description
1 polymer ?
#
loop_
_entity_poly.entity_id
_entity_poly.type
_entity_poly.pdbx_seq_one_letter_code
_entity_poly.pdbx_strand_id
1 'polypeptide(L)'
;MKITILDGAVENPGDLNWDALAALGDLTVYDYTAPEEILPRIGDAPIILTNKTPITRQTMDECPNLRYIGVLATGFNVIDIAAAKEKGIVVANVPSYGTQAVAQFVMAQLLEICHRIGHHNDAVQQGRWTACRDFSFWDYPLMELAGKTFGIVGYGRIGQATAELARAFGMNVIYYSRHGSGEGYVPLDELYARSDIVSLHCPQTPENVGMIDKTALAKMKDGVILLNTARGGLINEADLRDALLSGKVYAAASDVVSTEPIRADNPLLGLDNMIITPHIAWASHEARQRLMDTAVENVRNFLNGTPSNNVAK
;
A
#
# COMPACT_ATOMS: atom_id res chain seq x y z
N MET A 1 -10.87 31.60 2.30
CA MET A 1 -9.94 31.14 1.24
C MET A 1 -10.54 29.87 0.66
N LYS A 2 -10.52 29.71 -0.68
CA LYS A 2 -11.08 28.49 -1.31
C LYS A 2 -10.14 27.31 -1.11
N ILE A 3 -10.71 26.16 -0.79
CA ILE A 3 -10.02 24.86 -0.66
C ILE A 3 -10.79 23.86 -1.51
N THR A 4 -10.12 23.16 -2.41
CA THR A 4 -10.78 22.17 -3.27
C THR A 4 -10.13 20.79 -3.09
N ILE A 5 -10.94 19.77 -2.79
CA ILE A 5 -10.53 18.36 -2.86
C ILE A 5 -10.99 17.81 -4.20
N LEU A 6 -10.04 17.25 -4.97
CA LEU A 6 -10.32 16.79 -6.33
C LEU A 6 -10.86 15.36 -6.40
N ASP A 7 -10.53 14.51 -5.40
CA ASP A 7 -10.84 13.07 -5.42
C ASP A 7 -10.94 12.51 -3.98
N GLY A 8 -11.93 12.96 -3.21
CA GLY A 8 -12.07 12.66 -1.78
C GLY A 8 -12.78 11.35 -1.43
N ALA A 9 -13.39 10.65 -2.40
CA ALA A 9 -14.25 9.49 -2.11
C ALA A 9 -13.51 8.30 -1.49
N VAL A 10 -12.23 8.10 -1.87
CA VAL A 10 -11.45 6.96 -1.39
C VAL A 10 -11.02 7.14 0.08
N GLU A 11 -10.73 8.38 0.49
CA GLU A 11 -10.39 8.72 1.88
C GLU A 11 -11.61 8.75 2.78
N ASN A 12 -12.73 9.20 2.22
CA ASN A 12 -13.99 9.34 2.97
C ASN A 12 -15.17 8.82 2.14
N PRO A 13 -15.46 7.52 2.18
CA PRO A 13 -16.63 6.95 1.52
C PRO A 13 -17.95 7.25 2.26
N GLY A 14 -17.96 8.19 3.23
CA GLY A 14 -19.14 8.62 3.97
C GLY A 14 -19.15 8.23 5.45
N ASP A 15 -18.08 7.63 5.97
CA ASP A 15 -17.92 7.22 7.37
C ASP A 15 -17.00 8.16 8.19
N LEU A 16 -16.44 9.19 7.55
CA LEU A 16 -15.67 10.28 8.15
C LEU A 16 -16.30 11.63 7.73
N ASN A 17 -15.73 12.76 8.19
CA ASN A 17 -16.18 14.08 7.78
C ASN A 17 -15.00 15.02 7.45
N TRP A 18 -15.28 16.07 6.69
CA TRP A 18 -14.32 17.10 6.32
C TRP A 18 -14.45 18.39 7.15
N ASP A 19 -15.20 18.36 8.27
CA ASP A 19 -15.54 19.55 9.07
C ASP A 19 -14.32 20.33 9.55
N ALA A 20 -13.28 19.60 9.98
CA ALA A 20 -12.03 20.21 10.44
C ALA A 20 -11.29 20.96 9.32
N LEU A 21 -11.40 20.50 8.06
CA LEU A 21 -10.84 21.18 6.90
C LEU A 21 -11.74 22.33 6.45
N ALA A 22 -13.08 22.16 6.49
CA ALA A 22 -14.06 23.20 6.18
C ALA A 22 -13.95 24.41 7.13
N ALA A 23 -13.54 24.17 8.38
CA ALA A 23 -13.27 25.25 9.34
C ALA A 23 -12.08 26.15 8.96
N LEU A 24 -11.21 25.72 8.01
CA LEU A 24 -10.05 26.48 7.54
C LEU A 24 -10.36 27.35 6.31
N GLY A 25 -11.48 27.15 5.63
CA GLY A 25 -11.84 27.90 4.43
C GLY A 25 -13.14 27.44 3.76
N ASP A 26 -13.42 28.03 2.61
CA ASP A 26 -14.56 27.67 1.76
C ASP A 26 -14.20 26.36 1.01
N LEU A 27 -14.68 25.23 1.54
CA LEU A 27 -14.34 23.89 1.10
C LEU A 27 -15.32 23.38 0.04
N THR A 28 -14.77 22.94 -1.09
CA THR A 28 -15.47 22.13 -2.09
C THR A 28 -14.85 20.75 -2.18
N VAL A 29 -15.65 19.70 -2.13
CA VAL A 29 -15.19 18.29 -2.22
C VAL A 29 -15.80 17.64 -3.44
N TYR A 30 -14.95 17.07 -4.30
CA TYR A 30 -15.36 16.21 -5.40
C TYR A 30 -14.99 14.76 -5.07
N ASP A 31 -15.87 13.83 -5.39
CA ASP A 31 -15.63 12.40 -5.19
C ASP A 31 -14.53 11.90 -6.12
N TYR A 32 -14.61 12.25 -7.40
CA TYR A 32 -13.66 11.91 -8.47
C TYR A 32 -13.54 13.08 -9.42
N THR A 33 -12.40 13.26 -10.05
CA THR A 33 -12.17 14.31 -11.06
C THR A 33 -11.61 13.68 -12.34
N ALA A 34 -12.36 13.79 -13.45
CA ALA A 34 -11.89 13.39 -14.77
C ALA A 34 -10.80 14.34 -15.27
N PRO A 35 -9.90 13.90 -16.17
CA PRO A 35 -8.80 14.75 -16.68
C PRO A 35 -9.25 16.10 -17.22
N GLU A 36 -10.37 16.17 -17.94
CA GLU A 36 -10.96 17.38 -18.52
C GLU A 36 -11.60 18.30 -17.48
N GLU A 37 -11.88 17.78 -16.28
CA GLU A 37 -12.50 18.55 -15.18
C GLU A 37 -11.46 19.15 -14.22
N ILE A 38 -10.18 18.76 -14.32
CA ILE A 38 -9.14 19.19 -13.37
C ILE A 38 -9.08 20.72 -13.30
N LEU A 39 -8.87 21.37 -14.43
CA LEU A 39 -8.75 22.84 -14.49
C LEU A 39 -10.03 23.56 -14.06
N PRO A 40 -11.24 23.19 -14.56
CA PRO A 40 -12.49 23.79 -14.11
C PRO A 40 -12.72 23.66 -12.61
N ARG A 41 -12.35 22.53 -12.00
CA ARG A 41 -12.56 22.27 -10.56
C ARG A 41 -11.53 22.98 -9.68
N ILE A 42 -10.31 23.11 -10.11
CA ILE A 42 -9.32 23.96 -9.44
C ILE A 42 -9.76 25.43 -9.49
N GLY A 43 -10.13 25.91 -10.66
CA GLY A 43 -10.57 27.28 -10.87
C GLY A 43 -9.57 28.30 -10.32
N ASP A 44 -10.03 29.14 -9.39
CA ASP A 44 -9.22 30.14 -8.69
C ASP A 44 -8.77 29.72 -7.29
N ALA A 45 -8.94 28.45 -6.91
CA ALA A 45 -8.58 27.95 -5.57
C ALA A 45 -7.05 27.99 -5.35
N PRO A 46 -6.58 28.65 -4.28
CA PRO A 46 -5.17 28.69 -3.95
C PRO A 46 -4.70 27.41 -3.22
N ILE A 47 -5.62 26.58 -2.74
CA ILE A 47 -5.35 25.35 -2.02
C ILE A 47 -6.14 24.23 -2.67
N ILE A 48 -5.44 23.17 -3.08
CA ILE A 48 -6.07 21.93 -3.52
C ILE A 48 -5.54 20.75 -2.72
N LEU A 49 -6.39 19.72 -2.58
CA LEU A 49 -5.97 18.41 -2.07
C LEU A 49 -6.36 17.34 -3.09
N THR A 50 -5.53 16.31 -3.21
CA THR A 50 -5.73 15.19 -4.13
C THR A 50 -5.08 13.92 -3.62
N ASN A 51 -5.65 12.76 -3.94
CA ASN A 51 -5.02 11.46 -3.74
C ASN A 51 -4.33 10.96 -5.02
N LYS A 52 -5.10 10.89 -6.11
CA LYS A 52 -4.65 10.28 -7.38
C LYS A 52 -4.83 11.17 -8.61
N THR A 53 -5.55 12.28 -8.51
CA THR A 53 -5.69 13.21 -9.64
C THR A 53 -4.33 13.83 -9.98
N PRO A 54 -3.81 13.67 -11.21
CA PRO A 54 -2.48 14.15 -11.56
C PRO A 54 -2.43 15.67 -11.63
N ILE A 55 -1.44 16.28 -11.03
CA ILE A 55 -1.17 17.72 -11.12
C ILE A 55 0.16 17.93 -11.83
N THR A 56 0.08 18.26 -13.11
CA THR A 56 1.23 18.41 -13.99
C THR A 56 1.73 19.85 -14.01
N ARG A 57 2.89 20.09 -14.65
CA ARG A 57 3.39 21.43 -14.96
C ARG A 57 2.32 22.26 -15.68
N GLN A 58 1.67 21.69 -16.70
CA GLN A 58 0.63 22.39 -17.46
C GLN A 58 -0.53 22.83 -16.55
N THR A 59 -0.99 21.93 -15.66
CA THR A 59 -2.05 22.28 -14.69
C THR A 59 -1.64 23.46 -13.82
N MET A 60 -0.38 23.49 -13.35
CA MET A 60 0.12 24.57 -12.51
C MET A 60 0.33 25.87 -13.30
N ASP A 61 0.64 25.80 -14.61
CA ASP A 61 0.76 26.98 -15.49
C ASP A 61 -0.59 27.65 -15.72
N GLU A 62 -1.65 26.85 -15.85
CA GLU A 62 -3.02 27.32 -16.08
C GLU A 62 -3.75 27.74 -14.80
N CYS A 63 -3.19 27.45 -13.61
CA CYS A 63 -3.75 27.80 -12.30
C CYS A 63 -2.85 28.81 -11.54
N PRO A 64 -2.77 30.07 -11.95
CA PRO A 64 -1.79 31.05 -11.43
C PRO A 64 -2.03 31.41 -9.93
N ASN A 65 -3.21 31.12 -9.39
CA ASN A 65 -3.53 31.35 -7.99
C ASN A 65 -3.12 30.19 -7.07
N LEU A 66 -2.76 29.02 -7.62
CA LEU A 66 -2.39 27.84 -6.85
C LEU A 66 -1.11 28.10 -6.04
N ARG A 67 -1.17 27.81 -4.73
CA ARG A 67 -0.07 28.04 -3.79
C ARG A 67 0.25 26.79 -2.97
N TYR A 68 -0.74 25.88 -2.82
CA TYR A 68 -0.60 24.69 -2.00
C TYR A 68 -1.28 23.50 -2.65
N ILE A 69 -0.59 22.36 -2.63
CA ILE A 69 -1.10 21.06 -3.04
C ILE A 69 -0.92 20.10 -1.86
N GLY A 70 -2.02 19.63 -1.28
CA GLY A 70 -2.03 18.56 -0.28
C GLY A 70 -2.20 17.20 -0.97
N VAL A 71 -1.26 16.30 -0.76
CA VAL A 71 -1.38 14.92 -1.25
C VAL A 71 -1.96 14.06 -0.13
N LEU A 72 -3.16 13.52 -0.33
CA LEU A 72 -3.87 12.64 0.61
C LEU A 72 -3.29 11.22 0.57
N ALA A 73 -1.97 11.13 0.62
CA ALA A 73 -1.21 9.87 0.60
C ALA A 73 0.23 10.10 1.09
N THR A 74 0.95 9.00 1.37
CA THR A 74 2.40 9.05 1.57
C THR A 74 3.15 9.22 0.24
N GLY A 75 2.73 8.49 -0.81
CA GLY A 75 3.30 8.63 -2.16
C GLY A 75 2.76 9.88 -2.88
N PHE A 76 3.62 10.60 -3.58
CA PHE A 76 3.28 11.86 -4.26
C PHE A 76 3.66 11.87 -5.75
N ASN A 77 3.77 10.70 -6.36
CA ASN A 77 4.18 10.55 -7.77
C ASN A 77 3.21 11.19 -8.77
N VAL A 78 1.99 11.51 -8.33
CA VAL A 78 0.96 12.17 -9.15
C VAL A 78 1.21 13.68 -9.30
N ILE A 79 2.19 14.25 -8.60
CA ILE A 79 2.52 15.67 -8.65
C ILE A 79 3.87 15.89 -9.34
N ASP A 80 3.94 16.82 -10.28
CA ASP A 80 5.22 17.31 -10.83
C ASP A 80 5.92 18.19 -9.79
N ILE A 81 6.73 17.54 -8.94
CA ILE A 81 7.44 18.20 -7.84
C ILE A 81 8.43 19.25 -8.35
N ALA A 82 9.09 19.00 -9.50
CA ALA A 82 10.05 19.94 -10.06
C ALA A 82 9.33 21.24 -10.48
N ALA A 83 8.21 21.13 -11.18
CA ALA A 83 7.39 22.26 -11.55
C ALA A 83 6.84 23.02 -10.33
N ALA A 84 6.36 22.30 -9.32
CA ALA A 84 5.87 22.92 -8.08
C ALA A 84 6.95 23.73 -7.37
N LYS A 85 8.17 23.18 -7.27
CA LYS A 85 9.34 23.87 -6.67
C LYS A 85 9.69 25.14 -7.44
N GLU A 86 9.79 25.09 -8.78
CA GLU A 86 10.09 26.24 -9.63
C GLU A 86 9.06 27.36 -9.45
N LYS A 87 7.79 27.02 -9.24
CA LYS A 87 6.69 27.97 -9.07
C LYS A 87 6.49 28.43 -7.62
N GLY A 88 7.26 27.91 -6.68
CA GLY A 88 7.10 28.22 -5.26
C GLY A 88 5.79 27.67 -4.66
N ILE A 89 5.20 26.62 -5.26
CA ILE A 89 4.02 25.95 -4.75
C ILE A 89 4.46 24.95 -3.68
N VAL A 90 3.86 25.04 -2.49
CA VAL A 90 4.08 24.08 -1.44
C VAL A 90 3.35 22.77 -1.75
N VAL A 91 4.06 21.65 -1.73
CA VAL A 91 3.45 20.32 -1.87
C VAL A 91 3.67 19.55 -0.57
N ALA A 92 2.60 19.27 0.15
CA ALA A 92 2.68 18.52 1.41
C ALA A 92 2.02 17.14 1.25
N ASN A 93 2.73 16.08 1.67
CA ASN A 93 2.18 14.74 1.74
C ASN A 93 1.77 14.36 3.18
N VAL A 94 1.21 13.17 3.36
CA VAL A 94 0.87 12.62 4.68
C VAL A 94 1.75 11.40 4.96
N PRO A 95 2.86 11.56 5.66
CA PRO A 95 3.73 10.44 6.01
C PRO A 95 3.15 9.62 7.18
N SER A 96 3.46 8.32 7.19
CA SER A 96 3.33 7.42 8.38
C SER A 96 1.92 7.08 8.86
N TYR A 97 0.86 7.65 8.33
CA TYR A 97 -0.52 7.42 8.81
C TYR A 97 -0.97 5.95 8.75
N GLY A 98 -0.51 5.21 7.74
CA GLY A 98 -0.90 3.82 7.46
C GLY A 98 0.04 2.76 8.06
N THR A 99 1.08 3.12 8.81
CA THR A 99 2.13 2.18 9.24
C THR A 99 1.55 0.95 9.94
N GLN A 100 0.70 1.15 10.95
CA GLN A 100 0.11 0.05 11.71
C GLN A 100 -0.94 -0.71 10.90
N ALA A 101 -1.76 0.01 10.12
CA ALA A 101 -2.77 -0.62 9.27
C ALA A 101 -2.15 -1.57 8.24
N VAL A 102 -1.08 -1.12 7.54
CA VAL A 102 -0.38 -1.95 6.56
C VAL A 102 0.30 -3.15 7.23
N ALA A 103 0.97 -2.97 8.37
CA ALA A 103 1.59 -4.08 9.10
C ALA A 103 0.56 -5.14 9.54
N GLN A 104 -0.59 -4.70 10.07
CA GLN A 104 -1.71 -5.58 10.41
C GLN A 104 -2.26 -6.31 9.17
N PHE A 105 -2.40 -5.60 8.04
CA PHE A 105 -2.93 -6.17 6.82
C PHE A 105 -2.01 -7.25 6.21
N VAL A 106 -0.69 -7.07 6.28
CA VAL A 106 0.30 -8.09 5.92
C VAL A 106 0.09 -9.37 6.73
N MET A 107 -0.11 -9.24 8.04
CA MET A 107 -0.38 -10.40 8.90
C MET A 107 -1.73 -11.03 8.60
N ALA A 108 -2.76 -10.24 8.29
CA ALA A 108 -4.07 -10.75 7.88
C ALA A 108 -3.99 -11.59 6.59
N GLN A 109 -3.27 -11.09 5.57
CA GLN A 109 -3.01 -11.84 4.34
C GLN A 109 -2.23 -13.14 4.61
N LEU A 110 -1.20 -13.08 5.46
CA LEU A 110 -0.42 -14.26 5.82
C LEU A 110 -1.28 -15.31 6.55
N LEU A 111 -2.09 -14.88 7.51
CA LEU A 111 -2.98 -15.78 8.27
C LEU A 111 -4.08 -16.36 7.38
N GLU A 112 -4.60 -15.62 6.41
CA GLU A 112 -5.54 -16.18 5.43
C GLU A 112 -4.89 -17.25 4.55
N ILE A 113 -3.63 -17.08 4.13
CA ILE A 113 -2.88 -18.13 3.43
C ILE A 113 -2.70 -19.36 4.33
N CYS A 114 -2.39 -19.17 5.63
CA CYS A 114 -2.12 -20.25 6.56
C CYS A 114 -3.37 -21.06 6.93
N HIS A 115 -4.54 -20.43 6.98
CA HIS A 115 -5.73 -21.03 7.60
C HIS A 115 -6.96 -21.08 6.71
N ARG A 116 -7.02 -20.30 5.61
CA ARG A 116 -8.17 -20.24 4.71
C ARG A 116 -9.50 -20.09 5.47
N ILE A 117 -9.54 -19.15 6.44
CA ILE A 117 -10.69 -18.98 7.35
C ILE A 117 -11.96 -18.67 6.58
N GLY A 118 -11.88 -17.78 5.58
CA GLY A 118 -13.03 -17.44 4.73
C GLY A 118 -13.62 -18.67 4.05
N HIS A 119 -12.79 -19.47 3.39
CA HIS A 119 -13.21 -20.71 2.71
C HIS A 119 -13.89 -21.70 3.66
N HIS A 120 -13.29 -21.96 4.84
CA HIS A 120 -13.86 -22.92 5.80
C HIS A 120 -15.17 -22.40 6.41
N ASN A 121 -15.28 -21.09 6.69
CA ASN A 121 -16.54 -20.46 7.10
C ASN A 121 -17.64 -20.65 6.05
N ASP A 122 -17.37 -20.38 4.79
CA ASP A 122 -18.34 -20.50 3.69
C ASP A 122 -18.80 -21.95 3.53
N ALA A 123 -17.90 -22.91 3.61
CA ALA A 123 -18.23 -24.33 3.59
C ALA A 123 -19.15 -24.74 4.75
N VAL A 124 -18.90 -24.20 5.96
CA VAL A 124 -19.78 -24.43 7.14
C VAL A 124 -21.15 -23.82 6.93
N GLN A 125 -21.24 -22.56 6.46
CA GLN A 125 -22.50 -21.87 6.21
C GLN A 125 -23.34 -22.58 5.12
N GLN A 126 -22.69 -23.24 4.16
CA GLN A 126 -23.34 -24.07 3.14
C GLN A 126 -23.76 -25.46 3.65
N GLY A 127 -23.61 -25.74 4.95
CA GLY A 127 -24.11 -26.98 5.58
C GLY A 127 -23.14 -28.16 5.49
N ARG A 128 -21.92 -27.98 5.00
CA ARG A 128 -20.95 -29.07 4.86
C ARG A 128 -20.61 -29.74 6.20
N TRP A 129 -20.47 -28.96 7.28
CA TRP A 129 -20.14 -29.53 8.58
C TRP A 129 -21.29 -30.33 9.19
N THR A 130 -22.54 -29.93 8.98
CA THR A 130 -23.71 -30.69 9.45
C THR A 130 -23.86 -32.05 8.76
N ALA A 131 -23.32 -32.16 7.53
CA ALA A 131 -23.30 -33.40 6.75
C ALA A 131 -21.98 -34.19 6.92
N CYS A 132 -21.01 -33.66 7.69
CA CYS A 132 -19.72 -34.31 7.89
C CYS A 132 -19.85 -35.51 8.82
N ARG A 133 -19.17 -36.61 8.50
CA ARG A 133 -19.10 -37.80 9.38
C ARG A 133 -18.26 -37.54 10.62
N ASP A 134 -17.15 -36.80 10.44
CA ASP A 134 -16.19 -36.54 11.50
C ASP A 134 -16.49 -35.20 12.20
N PHE A 135 -15.94 -34.97 13.38
CA PHE A 135 -16.13 -33.73 14.14
C PHE A 135 -15.45 -32.51 13.53
N SER A 136 -14.57 -32.72 12.57
CA SER A 136 -13.81 -31.65 11.88
C SER A 136 -13.52 -32.01 10.42
N PHE A 137 -13.24 -31.00 9.60
CA PHE A 137 -12.70 -31.13 8.25
C PHE A 137 -11.80 -29.94 7.91
N TRP A 138 -10.88 -30.14 6.99
CA TRP A 138 -10.10 -29.07 6.36
C TRP A 138 -9.80 -29.46 4.92
N ASP A 139 -9.72 -28.44 4.04
CA ASP A 139 -9.51 -28.63 2.60
C ASP A 139 -8.10 -28.27 2.13
N TYR A 140 -7.38 -27.53 2.95
CA TYR A 140 -6.02 -27.08 2.68
C TYR A 140 -5.10 -27.43 3.85
N PRO A 141 -3.80 -27.68 3.61
CA PRO A 141 -2.82 -27.84 4.68
C PRO A 141 -2.83 -26.57 5.56
N LEU A 142 -3.07 -26.75 6.85
CA LEU A 142 -2.97 -25.68 7.83
C LEU A 142 -1.52 -25.51 8.26
N MET A 143 -1.10 -24.25 8.48
CA MET A 143 0.30 -23.90 8.73
C MET A 143 0.45 -23.10 10.02
N GLU A 144 1.39 -23.50 10.90
CA GLU A 144 1.85 -22.69 12.02
C GLU A 144 3.00 -21.77 11.61
N LEU A 145 3.01 -20.56 12.16
CA LEU A 145 4.05 -19.54 11.89
C LEU A 145 5.24 -19.66 12.84
N ALA A 146 5.05 -20.19 14.04
CA ALA A 146 6.10 -20.30 15.04
C ALA A 146 7.33 -21.07 14.50
N GLY A 147 8.52 -20.51 14.71
CA GLY A 147 9.80 -21.03 14.23
C GLY A 147 10.12 -20.80 12.76
N LYS A 148 9.17 -20.34 11.93
CA LYS A 148 9.44 -19.99 10.53
C LYS A 148 10.24 -18.69 10.41
N THR A 149 10.98 -18.56 9.30
CA THR A 149 11.75 -17.36 9.01
C THR A 149 10.95 -16.38 8.15
N PHE A 150 10.75 -15.19 8.66
CA PHE A 150 10.08 -14.07 7.98
C PHE A 150 11.13 -13.09 7.44
N GLY A 151 11.32 -13.04 6.13
CA GLY A 151 12.26 -12.16 5.43
C GLY A 151 11.58 -10.86 5.01
N ILE A 152 12.14 -9.73 5.41
CA ILE A 152 11.61 -8.39 5.12
C ILE A 152 12.53 -7.68 4.14
N VAL A 153 12.02 -7.36 2.95
CA VAL A 153 12.72 -6.53 1.97
C VAL A 153 12.26 -5.08 2.10
N GLY A 154 13.11 -4.24 2.73
CA GLY A 154 12.78 -2.86 3.07
C GLY A 154 12.42 -2.68 4.56
N TYR A 155 13.42 -2.31 5.38
CA TYR A 155 13.27 -2.22 6.85
C TYR A 155 13.00 -0.78 7.31
N GLY A 156 12.04 -0.11 6.63
CA GLY A 156 11.48 1.17 7.04
C GLY A 156 10.42 1.03 8.14
N ARG A 157 9.63 2.09 8.39
CA ARG A 157 8.59 2.09 9.44
C ARG A 157 7.62 0.92 9.34
N ILE A 158 7.11 0.63 8.14
CA ILE A 158 6.17 -0.48 7.92
C ILE A 158 6.88 -1.82 8.12
N GLY A 159 8.07 -2.01 7.53
CA GLY A 159 8.84 -3.24 7.71
C GLY A 159 9.17 -3.53 9.17
N GLN A 160 9.52 -2.51 9.97
CA GLN A 160 9.76 -2.64 11.40
C GLN A 160 8.48 -3.02 12.17
N ALA A 161 7.37 -2.34 11.92
CA ALA A 161 6.09 -2.69 12.54
C ALA A 161 5.63 -4.11 12.18
N THR A 162 5.82 -4.53 10.91
CA THR A 162 5.55 -5.92 10.50
C THR A 162 6.47 -6.92 11.19
N ALA A 163 7.75 -6.57 11.38
CA ALA A 163 8.72 -7.39 12.11
C ALA A 163 8.30 -7.64 13.57
N GLU A 164 7.79 -6.61 14.25
CA GLU A 164 7.27 -6.73 15.62
C GLU A 164 6.11 -7.73 15.69
N LEU A 165 5.16 -7.63 14.77
CA LEU A 165 4.04 -8.57 14.69
C LEU A 165 4.51 -9.99 14.36
N ALA A 166 5.42 -10.16 13.39
CA ALA A 166 5.96 -11.47 13.05
C ALA A 166 6.67 -12.13 14.25
N ARG A 167 7.46 -11.37 15.02
CA ARG A 167 8.09 -11.87 16.25
C ARG A 167 7.05 -12.28 17.30
N ALA A 168 5.94 -11.53 17.43
CA ALA A 168 4.86 -11.88 18.35
C ALA A 168 4.18 -13.21 18.00
N PHE A 169 4.22 -13.62 16.71
CA PHE A 169 3.81 -14.95 16.26
C PHE A 169 4.90 -16.02 16.40
N GLY A 170 6.01 -15.73 17.07
CA GLY A 170 7.11 -16.68 17.29
C GLY A 170 8.01 -16.93 16.08
N MET A 171 7.98 -16.03 15.08
CA MET A 171 8.79 -16.17 13.88
C MET A 171 10.21 -15.61 14.08
N ASN A 172 11.17 -16.16 13.35
CA ASN A 172 12.51 -15.62 13.23
C ASN A 172 12.51 -14.53 12.15
N VAL A 173 12.86 -13.29 12.50
CA VAL A 173 12.85 -12.17 11.55
C VAL A 173 14.24 -11.86 11.06
N ILE A 174 14.43 -11.87 9.74
CA ILE A 174 15.61 -11.34 9.06
C ILE A 174 15.18 -10.25 8.08
N TYR A 175 16.06 -9.30 7.77
CA TYR A 175 15.72 -8.23 6.85
C TYR A 175 16.87 -7.80 5.95
N TYR A 176 16.49 -7.24 4.82
CA TYR A 176 17.38 -6.52 3.91
C TYR A 176 16.90 -5.08 3.74
N SER A 177 17.83 -4.14 3.75
CA SER A 177 17.61 -2.78 3.27
C SER A 177 18.90 -2.24 2.65
N ARG A 178 18.79 -1.27 1.74
CA ARG A 178 19.93 -0.73 0.97
C ARG A 178 21.09 -0.26 1.85
N HIS A 179 20.77 0.29 3.02
CA HIS A 179 21.74 0.80 4.01
C HIS A 179 21.58 0.10 5.37
N GLY A 180 21.11 -1.16 5.33
CA GLY A 180 20.87 -1.93 6.54
C GLY A 180 22.17 -2.40 7.19
N SER A 181 22.12 -2.52 8.51
CA SER A 181 23.18 -3.09 9.33
C SER A 181 22.62 -3.49 10.69
N GLY A 182 23.36 -4.29 11.45
CA GLY A 182 22.96 -4.68 12.80
C GLY A 182 22.23 -6.02 12.85
N GLU A 183 21.59 -6.29 13.98
CA GLU A 183 20.94 -7.58 14.25
C GLU A 183 19.79 -7.86 13.28
N GLY A 184 19.80 -9.05 12.72
CA GLY A 184 18.79 -9.51 11.74
C GLY A 184 19.01 -9.03 10.30
N TYR A 185 19.99 -8.15 10.04
CA TYR A 185 20.36 -7.77 8.67
C TYR A 185 21.08 -8.92 7.98
N VAL A 186 20.66 -9.19 6.73
CA VAL A 186 21.35 -10.13 5.84
C VAL A 186 21.38 -9.58 4.39
N PRO A 187 22.34 -9.99 3.55
CA PRO A 187 22.29 -9.71 2.12
C PRO A 187 21.02 -10.26 1.47
N LEU A 188 20.57 -9.63 0.38
CA LEU A 188 19.29 -9.97 -0.27
C LEU A 188 19.21 -11.44 -0.70
N ASP A 189 20.26 -11.99 -1.30
CA ASP A 189 20.30 -13.39 -1.74
C ASP A 189 20.22 -14.36 -0.54
N GLU A 190 20.84 -14.01 0.59
CA GLU A 190 20.74 -14.78 1.82
C GLU A 190 19.34 -14.71 2.42
N LEU A 191 18.69 -13.52 2.36
CA LEU A 191 17.29 -13.38 2.76
C LEU A 191 16.40 -14.32 1.95
N TYR A 192 16.54 -14.34 0.64
CA TYR A 192 15.77 -15.24 -0.22
C TYR A 192 15.97 -16.71 0.14
N ALA A 193 17.22 -17.15 0.30
CA ALA A 193 17.56 -18.54 0.59
C ALA A 193 17.07 -19.03 1.96
N ARG A 194 16.96 -18.13 2.95
CA ARG A 194 16.62 -18.50 4.33
C ARG A 194 15.15 -18.34 4.68
N SER A 195 14.39 -17.52 3.94
CA SER A 195 13.03 -17.15 4.29
C SER A 195 12.02 -18.23 3.91
N ASP A 196 11.08 -18.52 4.82
CA ASP A 196 9.86 -19.26 4.54
C ASP A 196 8.76 -18.31 4.02
N ILE A 197 8.79 -17.06 4.46
CA ILE A 197 7.94 -15.98 4.01
C ILE A 197 8.81 -14.78 3.61
N VAL A 198 8.56 -14.18 2.44
CA VAL A 198 9.21 -12.95 1.97
C VAL A 198 8.15 -11.87 1.86
N SER A 199 8.36 -10.74 2.53
CA SER A 199 7.45 -9.58 2.52
C SER A 199 8.14 -8.33 2.02
N LEU A 200 7.52 -7.65 1.04
CA LEU A 200 8.07 -6.48 0.39
C LEU A 200 7.54 -5.19 1.03
N HIS A 201 8.46 -4.32 1.46
CA HIS A 201 8.18 -3.03 2.12
C HIS A 201 9.09 -1.90 1.60
N CYS A 202 9.82 -2.13 0.51
CA CYS A 202 10.67 -1.11 -0.09
C CYS A 202 9.91 -0.25 -1.10
N PRO A 203 10.32 1.00 -1.33
CA PRO A 203 9.80 1.80 -2.43
C PRO A 203 10.24 1.19 -3.77
N GLN A 204 9.43 1.39 -4.79
CA GLN A 204 9.81 1.10 -6.16
C GLN A 204 10.68 2.22 -6.71
N THR A 205 11.80 1.85 -7.32
CA THR A 205 12.73 2.75 -8.03
C THR A 205 13.05 2.13 -9.40
N PRO A 206 13.62 2.89 -10.36
CA PRO A 206 14.02 2.31 -11.64
C PRO A 206 14.94 1.08 -11.52
N GLU A 207 15.77 1.02 -10.47
CA GLU A 207 16.76 -0.04 -10.26
C GLU A 207 16.16 -1.34 -9.70
N ASN A 208 14.96 -1.29 -9.13
CA ASN A 208 14.33 -2.46 -8.49
C ASN A 208 12.98 -2.85 -9.11
N VAL A 209 12.61 -2.27 -10.26
CA VAL A 209 11.47 -2.75 -11.04
C VAL A 209 11.71 -4.22 -11.43
N GLY A 210 10.72 -5.08 -11.13
CA GLY A 210 10.82 -6.51 -11.40
C GLY A 210 11.89 -7.24 -10.59
N MET A 211 12.28 -6.72 -9.41
CA MET A 211 13.32 -7.35 -8.58
C MET A 211 12.96 -8.77 -8.12
N ILE A 212 11.67 -9.08 -8.08
CA ILE A 212 11.16 -10.44 -7.87
C ILE A 212 10.82 -11.02 -9.24
N ASP A 213 11.82 -11.53 -9.90
CA ASP A 213 11.78 -12.24 -11.18
C ASP A 213 12.05 -13.73 -10.99
N LYS A 214 12.07 -14.49 -12.09
CA LYS A 214 12.40 -15.92 -12.07
C LYS A 214 13.75 -16.22 -11.42
N THR A 215 14.74 -15.32 -11.54
CA THR A 215 16.07 -15.48 -10.96
C THR A 215 16.05 -15.34 -9.45
N ALA A 216 15.33 -14.33 -8.95
CA ALA A 216 15.11 -14.13 -7.52
C ALA A 216 14.28 -15.29 -6.92
N LEU A 217 13.18 -15.67 -7.60
CA LEU A 217 12.34 -16.79 -7.20
C LEU A 217 13.11 -18.11 -7.12
N ALA A 218 14.02 -18.37 -8.06
CA ALA A 218 14.87 -19.57 -8.03
C ALA A 218 15.79 -19.65 -6.80
N LYS A 219 16.18 -18.51 -6.23
CA LYS A 219 17.01 -18.45 -5.00
C LYS A 219 16.22 -18.68 -3.72
N MET A 220 14.89 -18.55 -3.76
CA MET A 220 14.01 -18.74 -2.61
C MET A 220 13.83 -20.22 -2.29
N LYS A 221 13.35 -20.52 -1.09
CA LYS A 221 12.96 -21.89 -0.73
C LYS A 221 11.82 -22.38 -1.62
N ASP A 222 11.77 -23.69 -1.87
CA ASP A 222 10.58 -24.32 -2.44
C ASP A 222 9.41 -24.20 -1.44
N GLY A 223 8.25 -23.80 -1.93
CA GLY A 223 7.08 -23.56 -1.07
C GLY A 223 7.13 -22.23 -0.30
N VAL A 224 7.95 -21.26 -0.70
CA VAL A 224 7.97 -19.92 -0.09
C VAL A 224 6.62 -19.22 -0.23
N ILE A 225 6.26 -18.40 0.76
CA ILE A 225 5.13 -17.48 0.69
C ILE A 225 5.64 -16.08 0.34
N LEU A 226 4.99 -15.40 -0.61
CA LEU A 226 5.36 -14.05 -1.02
C LEU A 226 4.24 -13.05 -0.71
N LEU A 227 4.58 -11.95 -0.01
CA LEU A 227 3.64 -10.89 0.38
C LEU A 227 4.10 -9.55 -0.21
N ASN A 228 3.17 -8.82 -0.85
CA ASN A 228 3.46 -7.50 -1.40
C ASN A 228 2.35 -6.48 -1.07
N THR A 229 2.63 -5.61 -0.12
CA THR A 229 1.80 -4.43 0.18
C THR A 229 2.54 -3.12 -0.13
N ALA A 230 3.62 -3.20 -0.93
CA ALA A 230 4.46 -2.05 -1.25
C ALA A 230 4.12 -1.42 -2.61
N ARG A 231 4.58 -2.02 -3.71
CA ARG A 231 4.33 -1.58 -5.09
C ARG A 231 4.29 -2.78 -6.03
N GLY A 232 3.32 -2.79 -6.94
CA GLY A 232 3.13 -3.90 -7.88
C GLY A 232 4.32 -4.13 -8.81
N GLY A 233 4.94 -3.07 -9.30
CA GLY A 233 6.08 -3.17 -10.20
C GLY A 233 7.37 -3.73 -9.59
N LEU A 234 7.40 -4.07 -8.29
CA LEU A 234 8.50 -4.82 -7.68
C LEU A 234 8.54 -6.30 -8.12
N ILE A 235 7.42 -6.83 -8.60
CA ILE A 235 7.27 -8.23 -8.98
C ILE A 235 7.08 -8.32 -10.50
N ASN A 236 7.79 -9.24 -11.15
CA ASN A 236 7.42 -9.71 -12.47
C ASN A 236 6.22 -10.67 -12.33
N GLU A 237 5.04 -10.19 -12.70
CA GLU A 237 3.77 -10.93 -12.51
C GLU A 237 3.72 -12.23 -13.31
N ALA A 238 4.32 -12.28 -14.50
CA ALA A 238 4.38 -13.50 -15.31
C ALA A 238 5.28 -14.56 -14.65
N ASP A 239 6.46 -14.17 -14.15
CA ASP A 239 7.37 -15.08 -13.46
C ASP A 239 6.75 -15.59 -12.13
N LEU A 240 6.03 -14.73 -11.41
CA LEU A 240 5.30 -15.12 -10.19
C LEU A 240 4.18 -16.12 -10.51
N ARG A 241 3.40 -15.89 -11.58
CA ARG A 241 2.38 -16.83 -12.04
C ARG A 241 2.97 -18.23 -12.28
N ASP A 242 4.07 -18.30 -13.02
CA ASP A 242 4.71 -19.58 -13.35
C ASP A 242 5.26 -20.28 -12.08
N ALA A 243 5.79 -19.50 -11.13
CA ALA A 243 6.24 -20.01 -9.84
C ALA A 243 5.09 -20.51 -8.95
N LEU A 244 3.90 -19.86 -8.97
CA LEU A 244 2.69 -20.32 -8.28
C LEU A 244 2.16 -21.63 -8.89
N LEU A 245 2.11 -21.71 -10.22
CA LEU A 245 1.64 -22.91 -10.94
C LEU A 245 2.56 -24.11 -10.76
N SER A 246 3.87 -23.88 -10.66
CA SER A 246 4.85 -24.96 -10.43
C SER A 246 4.96 -25.39 -8.95
N GLY A 247 4.37 -24.65 -8.02
CA GLY A 247 4.52 -24.87 -6.58
C GLY A 247 5.84 -24.37 -5.99
N LYS A 248 6.71 -23.72 -6.79
CA LYS A 248 7.91 -23.04 -6.28
C LYS A 248 7.54 -21.97 -5.24
N VAL A 249 6.47 -21.22 -5.50
CA VAL A 249 5.78 -20.36 -4.54
C VAL A 249 4.51 -21.10 -4.09
N TYR A 250 4.42 -21.40 -2.80
CA TYR A 250 3.24 -22.07 -2.22
C TYR A 250 1.99 -21.22 -2.39
N ALA A 251 2.08 -19.96 -2.00
CA ALA A 251 1.03 -18.97 -2.17
C ALA A 251 1.61 -17.56 -2.17
N ALA A 252 0.88 -16.63 -2.76
CA ALA A 252 1.21 -15.22 -2.67
C ALA A 252 -0.01 -14.38 -2.30
N ALA A 253 0.24 -13.23 -1.64
CA ALA A 253 -0.77 -12.21 -1.44
C ALA A 253 -0.22 -10.84 -1.83
N SER A 254 -1.00 -10.10 -2.60
CA SER A 254 -0.63 -8.76 -3.06
C SER A 254 -1.78 -7.80 -2.92
N ASP A 255 -1.52 -6.66 -2.28
CA ASP A 255 -2.48 -5.54 -2.21
C ASP A 255 -2.28 -4.54 -3.37
N VAL A 256 -1.26 -4.79 -4.18
CA VAL A 256 -0.82 -3.91 -5.28
C VAL A 256 -0.48 -4.73 -6.51
N VAL A 257 -0.71 -4.16 -7.71
CA VAL A 257 -0.37 -4.79 -8.99
C VAL A 257 0.37 -3.81 -9.90
N SER A 258 0.98 -4.32 -10.97
CA SER A 258 1.81 -3.52 -11.88
C SER A 258 1.04 -2.36 -12.52
N THR A 259 -0.27 -2.54 -12.75
CA THR A 259 -1.17 -1.51 -13.28
C THR A 259 -2.44 -1.47 -12.42
N GLU A 260 -2.74 -0.33 -11.84
CA GLU A 260 -3.91 -0.10 -10.99
C GLU A 260 -4.85 0.94 -11.63
N PRO A 261 -6.17 0.67 -11.73
CA PRO A 261 -6.86 -0.58 -11.40
C PRO A 261 -6.34 -1.80 -12.19
N ILE A 262 -6.50 -3.00 -11.57
CA ILE A 262 -6.01 -4.25 -12.19
C ILE A 262 -6.66 -4.48 -13.57
N ARG A 263 -5.85 -4.89 -14.53
CA ARG A 263 -6.34 -5.21 -15.88
C ARG A 263 -6.98 -6.59 -15.92
N ALA A 264 -7.99 -6.77 -16.78
CA ALA A 264 -8.68 -8.05 -16.94
C ALA A 264 -7.77 -9.19 -17.47
N ASP A 265 -6.66 -8.82 -18.13
CA ASP A 265 -5.66 -9.75 -18.66
C ASP A 265 -4.45 -9.95 -17.70
N ASN A 266 -4.55 -9.49 -16.45
CA ASN A 266 -3.46 -9.65 -15.48
C ASN A 266 -3.23 -11.16 -15.21
N PRO A 267 -1.98 -11.65 -15.34
CA PRO A 267 -1.66 -13.07 -15.28
C PRO A 267 -1.88 -13.71 -13.90
N LEU A 268 -2.05 -12.93 -12.85
CA LEU A 268 -2.26 -13.42 -11.49
C LEU A 268 -3.74 -13.69 -11.17
N LEU A 269 -4.66 -13.26 -12.03
CA LEU A 269 -6.09 -13.50 -11.82
C LEU A 269 -6.45 -14.98 -12.04
N GLY A 270 -7.37 -15.51 -11.23
CA GLY A 270 -7.88 -16.87 -11.35
C GLY A 270 -6.96 -17.97 -10.80
N LEU A 271 -5.89 -17.62 -10.07
CA LEU A 271 -5.03 -18.59 -9.39
C LEU A 271 -5.54 -18.86 -7.97
N ASP A 272 -5.74 -20.12 -7.59
CA ASP A 272 -6.29 -20.53 -6.28
C ASP A 272 -5.34 -20.19 -5.11
N ASN A 273 -4.05 -20.09 -5.39
CA ASN A 273 -3.02 -19.80 -4.40
C ASN A 273 -2.51 -18.34 -4.47
N MET A 274 -3.28 -17.43 -5.12
CA MET A 274 -3.00 -16.00 -5.17
C MET A 274 -4.15 -15.21 -4.52
N ILE A 275 -3.83 -14.38 -3.53
CA ILE A 275 -4.76 -13.41 -2.94
C ILE A 275 -4.44 -12.03 -3.50
N ILE A 276 -5.42 -11.35 -4.07
CA ILE A 276 -5.28 -9.98 -4.55
C ILE A 276 -6.32 -9.11 -3.86
N THR A 277 -5.89 -8.00 -3.29
CA THR A 277 -6.77 -6.99 -2.69
C THR A 277 -6.57 -5.64 -3.38
N PRO A 278 -7.59 -4.78 -3.45
CA PRO A 278 -7.57 -3.60 -4.33
C PRO A 278 -6.90 -2.38 -3.68
N HIS A 279 -5.63 -2.51 -3.24
CA HIS A 279 -4.81 -1.45 -2.65
C HIS A 279 -5.44 -0.82 -1.41
N ILE A 280 -5.88 -1.65 -0.46
CA ILE A 280 -6.63 -1.26 0.74
C ILE A 280 -5.88 -1.48 2.06
N ALA A 281 -4.63 -1.94 2.03
CA ALA A 281 -3.85 -2.20 3.25
C ALA A 281 -3.73 -0.96 4.17
N TRP A 282 -3.84 0.24 3.60
CA TRP A 282 -3.80 1.53 4.30
C TRP A 282 -5.18 1.99 4.82
N ALA A 283 -6.30 1.42 4.35
CA ALA A 283 -7.63 2.02 4.34
C ALA A 283 -8.45 1.78 5.62
N SER A 284 -7.85 1.34 6.74
CA SER A 284 -8.60 1.23 7.99
C SER A 284 -9.15 2.60 8.41
N HIS A 285 -10.30 2.61 9.09
CA HIS A 285 -10.96 3.82 9.56
C HIS A 285 -9.99 4.73 10.34
N GLU A 286 -9.22 4.15 11.27
CA GLU A 286 -8.26 4.89 12.10
C GLU A 286 -7.08 5.45 11.29
N ALA A 287 -6.64 4.74 10.25
CA ALA A 287 -5.58 5.23 9.38
C ALA A 287 -6.08 6.39 8.51
N ARG A 288 -7.30 6.29 7.96
CA ARG A 288 -7.93 7.37 7.19
C ARG A 288 -8.21 8.60 8.05
N GLN A 289 -8.63 8.41 9.30
CA GLN A 289 -8.78 9.53 10.26
C GLN A 289 -7.43 10.22 10.50
N ARG A 290 -6.35 9.46 10.78
CA ARG A 290 -5.00 10.04 10.94
C ARG A 290 -4.50 10.74 9.68
N LEU A 291 -4.84 10.23 8.50
CA LEU A 291 -4.53 10.88 7.22
C LEU A 291 -5.21 12.24 7.14
N MET A 292 -6.52 12.30 7.40
CA MET A 292 -7.30 13.52 7.35
C MET A 292 -6.82 14.53 8.39
N ASP A 293 -6.59 14.11 9.63
CA ASP A 293 -6.06 14.98 10.69
C ASP A 293 -4.72 15.61 10.30
N THR A 294 -3.82 14.80 9.71
CA THR A 294 -2.52 15.30 9.25
C THR A 294 -2.67 16.24 8.05
N ALA A 295 -3.59 15.96 7.12
CA ALA A 295 -3.86 16.84 5.99
C ALA A 295 -4.41 18.20 6.47
N VAL A 296 -5.33 18.21 7.43
CA VAL A 296 -5.84 19.43 8.08
C VAL A 296 -4.70 20.21 8.74
N GLU A 297 -3.83 19.55 9.48
CA GLU A 297 -2.68 20.18 10.13
C GLU A 297 -1.68 20.75 9.12
N ASN A 298 -1.43 20.06 8.00
CA ASN A 298 -0.59 20.56 6.92
C ASN A 298 -1.16 21.85 6.31
N VAL A 299 -2.48 21.90 6.04
CA VAL A 299 -3.15 23.11 5.53
C VAL A 299 -3.07 24.24 6.56
N ARG A 300 -3.36 23.96 7.84
CA ARG A 300 -3.24 24.94 8.93
C ARG A 300 -1.84 25.52 9.02
N ASN A 301 -0.82 24.69 8.97
CA ASN A 301 0.57 25.12 9.03
C ASN A 301 0.97 25.95 7.80
N PHE A 302 0.47 25.59 6.61
CA PHE A 302 0.65 26.42 5.42
C PHE A 302 0.01 27.80 5.59
N LEU A 303 -1.22 27.89 6.06
CA LEU A 303 -1.91 29.16 6.31
C LEU A 303 -1.19 30.03 7.33
N ASN A 304 -0.52 29.43 8.29
CA ASN A 304 0.29 30.13 9.31
C ASN A 304 1.71 30.49 8.83
N GLY A 305 2.07 30.19 7.58
CA GLY A 305 3.39 30.49 7.03
C GLY A 305 4.51 29.52 7.46
N THR A 306 4.16 28.41 8.07
CA THR A 306 5.10 27.37 8.57
C THR A 306 4.80 25.99 7.98
N PRO A 307 4.86 25.82 6.63
CA PRO A 307 4.42 24.58 5.98
C PRO A 307 5.19 23.34 6.48
N SER A 308 4.44 22.31 6.87
CA SER A 308 4.95 21.00 7.30
C SER A 308 4.85 19.98 6.18
N ASN A 309 5.62 18.89 6.29
CA ASN A 309 5.63 17.76 5.33
C ASN A 309 5.81 18.18 3.86
N ASN A 310 6.47 19.33 3.62
CA ASN A 310 6.71 19.84 2.27
C ASN A 310 7.76 19.00 1.53
N VAL A 311 7.37 18.39 0.41
CA VAL A 311 8.22 17.55 -0.46
C VAL A 311 8.77 18.28 -1.68
N ALA A 312 8.40 19.55 -1.90
CA ALA A 312 8.89 20.43 -2.96
C ALA A 312 9.95 21.45 -2.47
N LYS A 313 10.70 21.13 -1.44
CA LYS A 313 11.76 22.00 -0.86
C LYS A 313 12.97 22.16 -1.78
#